data_fb92707b41a57d4aff08651ec3f3f2f8
#
_entry.id   fb92707b41a57d4aff08651ec3f3f2f8
#
_cell.length_a   1.000
_cell.length_b   1.000
_cell.length_c   1.000
_cell.angle_alpha   90.00
_cell.angle_beta   90.00
_cell.angle_gamma   90.00
#
_symmetry.space_group_name_H-M   'P 1'
#
loop_
_entity.id
_entity.type
_entity.pdbx_description
1 polymer ?
#
loop_
_entity_poly.entity_id
_entity_poly.type
_entity_poly.pdbx_seq_one_letter_code
_entity_poly.pdbx_strand_id
1 'polypeptide(L)'
;MELLDFAKTDTAARLRAAAKRGALSHALIFSGSGDRVSAARYAAAAMECTAESKPCLACPACRKVMQDIHPDVTFVRDAEHKELSIDTVRAMRADAFIRPNEGARKVYIFEDCTILTEKDQNVLLKLVEEGPAYAAFFFCAENPAVLLQTIRSRCVEVKLSPTVEEGGAPDELALELARLIAEGSRASRAAFLAKLETQKVTRDDLSSLFEGTR
;
A
#
# COMPACT_ATOMS: atom_id res chain seq x y z
N MET A 1 -8.50 6.30 -3.49
CA MET A 1 -7.97 6.70 -4.84
C MET A 1 -8.37 5.65 -5.86
N GLU A 2 -8.84 6.03 -7.03
CA GLU A 2 -9.11 5.06 -8.08
C GLU A 2 -7.80 4.43 -8.60
N LEU A 3 -7.85 3.16 -9.02
CA LEU A 3 -6.65 2.44 -9.49
C LEU A 3 -6.00 3.11 -10.71
N LEU A 4 -6.79 3.81 -11.52
CA LEU A 4 -6.30 4.57 -12.68
C LEU A 4 -5.47 5.80 -12.26
N ASP A 5 -5.79 6.43 -11.14
CA ASP A 5 -4.99 7.54 -10.60
C ASP A 5 -3.72 7.02 -9.95
N PHE A 6 -3.81 5.90 -9.22
CA PHE A 6 -2.60 5.24 -8.71
C PHE A 6 -1.62 4.88 -9.83
N ALA A 7 -2.12 4.48 -11.01
CA ALA A 7 -1.29 4.11 -12.16
C ALA A 7 -0.36 5.24 -12.68
N LYS A 8 -0.65 6.49 -12.31
CA LYS A 8 0.16 7.68 -12.67
C LYS A 8 1.30 7.95 -11.67
N THR A 9 1.32 7.28 -10.52
CA THR A 9 2.31 7.51 -9.46
C THR A 9 3.67 6.89 -9.79
N ASP A 10 4.75 7.42 -9.19
CA ASP A 10 6.09 6.86 -9.27
C ASP A 10 6.15 5.42 -8.74
N THR A 11 5.38 5.13 -7.68
CA THR A 11 5.29 3.77 -7.14
C THR A 11 4.70 2.80 -8.16
N ALA A 12 3.65 3.20 -8.88
CA ALA A 12 3.09 2.41 -9.96
C ALA A 12 4.11 2.18 -11.10
N ALA A 13 4.89 3.20 -11.45
CA ALA A 13 5.95 3.07 -12.45
C ALA A 13 7.02 2.06 -12.01
N ARG A 14 7.44 2.07 -10.74
CA ARG A 14 8.38 1.10 -10.16
C ARG A 14 7.81 -0.32 -10.14
N LEU A 15 6.56 -0.51 -9.73
CA LEU A 15 5.87 -1.81 -9.74
C LEU A 15 5.74 -2.34 -11.18
N ARG A 16 5.37 -1.49 -12.13
CA ARG A 16 5.30 -1.83 -13.57
C ARG A 16 6.66 -2.28 -14.11
N ALA A 17 7.72 -1.56 -13.80
CA ALA A 17 9.07 -1.92 -14.20
C ALA A 17 9.51 -3.26 -13.60
N ALA A 18 9.17 -3.55 -12.36
CA ALA A 18 9.45 -4.84 -11.72
C ALA A 18 8.64 -5.97 -12.36
N ALA A 19 7.35 -5.76 -12.63
CA ALA A 19 6.49 -6.73 -13.31
C ALA A 19 6.98 -7.07 -14.73
N LYS A 20 7.39 -6.06 -15.49
CA LYS A 20 7.94 -6.25 -16.84
C LYS A 20 9.21 -7.11 -16.84
N ARG A 21 10.03 -7.01 -15.81
CA ARG A 21 11.25 -7.84 -15.65
C ARG A 21 10.98 -9.21 -15.02
N GLY A 22 9.74 -9.53 -14.67
CA GLY A 22 9.42 -10.75 -13.91
C GLY A 22 10.00 -10.75 -12.48
N ALA A 23 10.37 -9.59 -11.95
CA ALA A 23 11.03 -9.41 -10.67
C ALA A 23 10.07 -8.94 -9.55
N LEU A 24 8.76 -9.03 -9.77
CA LEU A 24 7.78 -8.71 -8.74
C LEU A 24 7.76 -9.83 -7.70
N SER A 25 8.11 -9.50 -6.46
CA SER A 25 8.18 -10.48 -5.37
C SER A 25 6.82 -11.10 -5.08
N HIS A 26 6.82 -12.37 -4.68
CA HIS A 26 5.64 -13.07 -4.19
C HIS A 26 5.19 -12.61 -2.81
N ALA A 27 6.04 -11.89 -2.07
CA ALA A 27 5.70 -11.34 -0.76
C ALA A 27 6.08 -9.85 -0.71
N LEU A 28 5.06 -8.99 -0.56
CA LEU A 28 5.21 -7.54 -0.53
C LEU A 28 4.57 -6.95 0.72
N ILE A 29 5.21 -5.93 1.28
CA ILE A 29 4.62 -5.05 2.29
C ILE A 29 4.44 -3.68 1.68
N PHE A 30 3.21 -3.19 1.66
CA PHE A 30 2.88 -1.81 1.28
C PHE A 30 2.74 -1.00 2.56
N SER A 31 3.68 -0.06 2.78
CA SER A 31 3.78 0.72 4.03
C SER A 31 3.68 2.22 3.78
N GLY A 32 3.50 2.99 4.87
CA GLY A 32 3.43 4.46 4.82
C GLY A 32 2.01 4.99 4.70
N SER A 33 1.87 6.31 4.56
CA SER A 33 0.61 7.05 4.60
C SER A 33 -0.13 7.11 3.25
N GLY A 34 0.46 6.62 2.15
CA GLY A 34 -0.20 6.56 0.85
C GLY A 34 -1.25 5.45 0.73
N ASP A 35 -1.91 5.37 -0.42
CA ASP A 35 -2.96 4.37 -0.69
C ASP A 35 -2.37 2.97 -0.92
N ARG A 36 -2.19 2.24 0.18
CA ARG A 36 -1.60 0.90 0.23
C ARG A 36 -2.44 -0.14 -0.49
N VAL A 37 -3.77 -0.03 -0.37
CA VAL A 37 -4.71 -0.99 -0.96
C VAL A 37 -4.70 -0.86 -2.49
N SER A 38 -4.72 0.35 -3.02
CA SER A 38 -4.57 0.57 -4.47
C SER A 38 -3.22 0.10 -4.99
N ALA A 39 -2.14 0.28 -4.22
CA ALA A 39 -0.82 -0.25 -4.57
C ALA A 39 -0.79 -1.78 -4.64
N ALA A 40 -1.38 -2.45 -3.64
CA ALA A 40 -1.48 -3.91 -3.60
C ALA A 40 -2.36 -4.43 -4.74
N ARG A 41 -3.50 -3.79 -5.00
CA ARG A 41 -4.40 -4.11 -6.11
C ARG A 41 -3.70 -3.94 -7.46
N TYR A 42 -2.92 -2.87 -7.63
CA TYR A 42 -2.13 -2.64 -8.84
C TYR A 42 -1.06 -3.71 -9.06
N ALA A 43 -0.36 -4.12 -8.00
CA ALA A 43 0.62 -5.20 -8.06
C ALA A 43 -0.06 -6.56 -8.39
N ALA A 44 -1.23 -6.85 -7.81
CA ALA A 44 -2.01 -8.05 -8.15
C ALA A 44 -2.46 -8.02 -9.62
N ALA A 45 -2.98 -6.88 -10.10
CA ALA A 45 -3.32 -6.74 -11.51
C ALA A 45 -2.10 -6.94 -12.43
N ALA A 46 -0.89 -6.55 -12.00
CA ALA A 46 0.33 -6.77 -12.76
C ALA A 46 0.73 -8.26 -12.78
N MET A 47 0.46 -9.02 -11.71
CA MET A 47 0.72 -10.47 -11.67
C MET A 47 -0.23 -11.26 -12.57
N GLU A 48 -1.51 -10.86 -12.61
CA GLU A 48 -2.57 -11.55 -13.36
C GLU A 48 -2.69 -11.07 -14.82
N CYS A 49 -2.06 -9.95 -15.16
CA CYS A 49 -2.16 -9.36 -16.48
C CYS A 49 -1.51 -10.25 -17.55
N THR A 50 -2.25 -10.54 -18.62
CA THR A 50 -1.79 -11.34 -19.76
C THR A 50 -1.13 -10.51 -20.86
N ALA A 51 -1.22 -9.16 -20.79
CA ALA A 51 -0.59 -8.28 -21.78
C ALA A 51 0.92 -8.16 -21.59
N GLU A 52 1.61 -7.72 -22.62
CA GLU A 52 3.05 -7.47 -22.57
C GLU A 52 3.41 -6.34 -21.62
N SER A 53 2.61 -5.26 -21.61
CA SER A 53 2.76 -4.15 -20.66
C SER A 53 1.90 -4.40 -19.43
N LYS A 54 2.49 -4.85 -18.35
CA LYS A 54 1.81 -5.26 -17.09
C LYS A 54 1.88 -4.18 -16.02
N PRO A 55 0.74 -3.83 -15.37
CA PRO A 55 -0.63 -4.13 -15.74
C PRO A 55 -1.10 -3.24 -16.90
N CYS A 56 -1.91 -3.78 -17.82
CA CYS A 56 -2.50 -2.99 -18.88
C CYS A 56 -3.81 -2.29 -18.48
N LEU A 57 -4.39 -2.66 -17.35
CA LEU A 57 -5.66 -2.17 -16.77
C LEU A 57 -6.89 -2.32 -17.68
N ALA A 58 -6.76 -3.01 -18.82
CA ALA A 58 -7.79 -3.15 -19.83
C ALA A 58 -8.20 -4.60 -20.14
N CYS A 59 -7.31 -5.59 -19.90
CA CYS A 59 -7.62 -6.99 -20.14
C CYS A 59 -8.65 -7.53 -19.11
N PRO A 60 -9.31 -8.67 -19.41
CA PRO A 60 -10.30 -9.23 -18.50
C PRO A 60 -9.76 -9.49 -17.08
N ALA A 61 -8.54 -10.01 -16.94
CA ALA A 61 -7.92 -10.23 -15.64
C ALA A 61 -7.76 -8.92 -14.85
N CYS A 62 -7.17 -7.88 -15.46
CA CYS A 62 -7.05 -6.57 -14.81
C CYS A 62 -8.40 -6.00 -14.38
N ARG A 63 -9.44 -6.09 -15.25
CA ARG A 63 -10.78 -5.60 -14.90
C ARG A 63 -11.37 -6.35 -13.72
N LYS A 64 -11.23 -7.68 -13.67
CA LYS A 64 -11.70 -8.49 -12.54
C LYS A 64 -11.00 -8.10 -11.24
N VAL A 65 -9.67 -7.88 -11.28
CA VAL A 65 -8.92 -7.41 -10.09
C VAL A 65 -9.38 -6.02 -9.66
N MET A 66 -9.64 -5.11 -10.60
CA MET A 66 -10.15 -3.76 -10.30
C MET A 66 -11.55 -3.78 -9.65
N GLN A 67 -12.36 -4.79 -9.96
CA GLN A 67 -13.72 -4.97 -9.46
C GLN A 67 -13.79 -5.90 -8.23
N ASP A 68 -12.66 -6.38 -7.71
CA ASP A 68 -12.55 -7.34 -6.60
C ASP A 68 -13.29 -8.69 -6.86
N ILE A 69 -13.39 -9.10 -8.13
CA ILE A 69 -14.09 -10.34 -8.54
C ILE A 69 -13.16 -11.35 -9.24
N HIS A 70 -11.85 -11.14 -9.18
CA HIS A 70 -10.91 -12.12 -9.76
C HIS A 70 -10.85 -13.36 -8.87
N PRO A 71 -11.09 -14.58 -9.41
CA PRO A 71 -11.19 -15.80 -8.59
C PRO A 71 -9.88 -16.18 -7.88
N ASP A 72 -8.75 -15.73 -8.40
CA ASP A 72 -7.42 -16.01 -7.85
C ASP A 72 -6.83 -14.84 -7.05
N VAL A 73 -7.61 -13.76 -6.81
CA VAL A 73 -7.20 -12.63 -5.98
C VAL A 73 -8.17 -12.48 -4.82
N THR A 74 -7.70 -12.79 -3.62
CA THR A 74 -8.50 -12.75 -2.39
C THR A 74 -8.13 -11.52 -1.58
N PHE A 75 -9.13 -10.67 -1.31
CA PHE A 75 -9.00 -9.55 -0.38
C PHE A 75 -9.39 -10.03 1.02
N VAL A 76 -8.43 -10.03 1.92
CA VAL A 76 -8.63 -10.39 3.32
C VAL A 76 -9.01 -9.13 4.07
N ARG A 77 -10.30 -9.01 4.36
CA ARG A 77 -10.93 -7.88 5.05
C ARG A 77 -11.58 -8.37 6.32
N ASP A 78 -11.57 -7.56 7.36
CA ASP A 78 -12.49 -7.71 8.48
C ASP A 78 -13.59 -6.64 8.39
N ALA A 79 -14.82 -7.09 8.16
CA ALA A 79 -15.98 -6.19 8.07
C ALA A 79 -16.35 -5.56 9.44
N GLU A 80 -15.89 -6.13 10.55
CA GLU A 80 -16.23 -5.70 11.90
C GLU A 80 -15.04 -5.15 12.70
N HIS A 81 -13.88 -4.96 12.08
CA HIS A 81 -12.63 -4.52 12.73
C HIS A 81 -12.22 -5.37 13.95
N LYS A 82 -12.49 -6.67 13.88
CA LYS A 82 -12.07 -7.66 14.87
C LYS A 82 -10.84 -8.40 14.39
N GLU A 83 -10.24 -9.15 15.31
CA GLU A 83 -9.15 -10.07 14.96
C GLU A 83 -9.59 -11.07 13.89
N LEU A 84 -8.73 -11.33 12.92
CA LEU A 84 -9.01 -12.33 11.89
C LEU A 84 -9.21 -13.70 12.56
N SER A 85 -10.27 -14.40 12.21
CA SER A 85 -10.52 -15.71 12.82
C SER A 85 -9.45 -16.73 12.38
N ILE A 86 -8.97 -17.53 13.33
CA ILE A 86 -7.99 -18.60 13.05
C ILE A 86 -8.49 -19.57 11.97
N ASP A 87 -9.80 -19.76 11.86
CA ASP A 87 -10.40 -20.63 10.85
C ASP A 87 -10.34 -19.99 9.47
N THR A 88 -10.46 -18.67 9.35
CA THR A 88 -10.23 -17.93 8.10
C THR A 88 -8.78 -18.11 7.63
N VAL A 89 -7.81 -17.99 8.54
CA VAL A 89 -6.39 -18.17 8.21
C VAL A 89 -6.10 -19.62 7.80
N ARG A 90 -6.71 -20.60 8.47
CA ARG A 90 -6.59 -22.02 8.10
C ARG A 90 -7.21 -22.32 6.74
N ALA A 91 -8.40 -21.80 6.47
CA ALA A 91 -9.08 -21.94 5.19
C ALA A 91 -8.24 -21.34 4.06
N MET A 92 -7.71 -20.16 4.26
CA MET A 92 -6.80 -19.51 3.31
C MET A 92 -5.53 -20.32 3.10
N ARG A 93 -4.96 -20.90 4.16
CA ARG A 93 -3.80 -21.80 4.04
C ARG A 93 -4.14 -23.03 3.17
N ALA A 94 -5.28 -23.65 3.36
CA ALA A 94 -5.70 -24.79 2.55
C ALA A 94 -5.90 -24.36 1.09
N ASP A 95 -6.55 -23.22 0.87
CA ASP A 95 -6.79 -22.64 -0.45
C ASP A 95 -5.48 -22.26 -1.18
N ALA A 96 -4.45 -21.82 -0.48
CA ALA A 96 -3.18 -21.45 -1.08
C ALA A 96 -2.47 -22.61 -1.79
N PHE A 97 -2.73 -23.85 -1.38
CA PHE A 97 -2.20 -25.06 -2.03
C PHE A 97 -3.04 -25.54 -3.23
N ILE A 98 -4.19 -24.93 -3.48
CA ILE A 98 -4.98 -25.17 -4.68
C ILE A 98 -4.43 -24.29 -5.80
N ARG A 99 -4.20 -24.87 -6.98
CA ARG A 99 -3.69 -24.11 -8.14
C ARG A 99 -4.64 -22.97 -8.52
N PRO A 100 -4.10 -21.88 -9.09
CA PRO A 100 -4.92 -20.81 -9.63
C PRO A 100 -5.97 -21.35 -10.61
N ASN A 101 -7.12 -20.71 -10.63
CA ASN A 101 -8.26 -21.10 -11.44
C ASN A 101 -8.12 -20.61 -12.89
N GLU A 102 -7.84 -19.33 -13.09
CA GLU A 102 -7.69 -18.73 -14.41
C GLU A 102 -6.41 -17.87 -14.55
N GLY A 103 -5.83 -17.48 -13.42
CA GLY A 103 -4.65 -16.61 -13.37
C GLY A 103 -3.32 -17.37 -13.38
N ALA A 104 -2.23 -16.63 -13.42
CA ALA A 104 -0.88 -17.19 -13.28
C ALA A 104 -0.49 -17.36 -11.81
N ARG A 105 -1.11 -16.62 -10.92
CA ARG A 105 -0.81 -16.55 -9.50
C ARG A 105 -2.09 -16.67 -8.67
N LYS A 106 -1.91 -16.94 -7.39
CA LYS A 106 -2.96 -16.86 -6.38
C LYS A 106 -2.53 -15.81 -5.36
N VAL A 107 -3.23 -14.68 -5.35
CA VAL A 107 -2.81 -13.47 -4.61
C VAL A 107 -3.71 -13.26 -3.42
N TYR A 108 -3.13 -13.09 -2.24
CA TYR A 108 -3.83 -12.75 -1.00
C TYR A 108 -3.41 -11.35 -0.58
N ILE A 109 -4.38 -10.44 -0.48
CA ILE A 109 -4.17 -9.04 -0.10
C ILE A 109 -4.76 -8.82 1.28
N PHE A 110 -3.93 -8.56 2.27
CA PHE A 110 -4.33 -8.14 3.62
C PHE A 110 -4.44 -6.62 3.63
N GLU A 111 -5.66 -6.09 3.57
CA GLU A 111 -5.90 -4.64 3.45
C GLU A 111 -5.51 -3.86 4.71
N ASP A 112 -5.59 -4.52 5.87
CA ASP A 112 -5.13 -3.98 7.15
C ASP A 112 -4.48 -5.07 7.99
N CYS A 113 -3.17 -4.98 8.22
CA CYS A 113 -2.44 -5.97 9.00
C CYS A 113 -2.60 -5.80 10.52
N THR A 114 -3.28 -4.77 11.00
CA THR A 114 -3.56 -4.59 12.43
C THR A 114 -4.52 -5.64 12.98
N ILE A 115 -5.31 -6.27 12.09
CA ILE A 115 -6.24 -7.36 12.43
C ILE A 115 -5.54 -8.72 12.63
N LEU A 116 -4.25 -8.84 12.25
CA LEU A 116 -3.50 -10.09 12.31
C LEU A 116 -2.89 -10.29 13.71
N THR A 117 -3.34 -11.31 14.40
CA THR A 117 -2.71 -11.71 15.66
C THR A 117 -1.32 -12.33 15.41
N GLU A 118 -0.49 -12.42 16.44
CA GLU A 118 0.82 -13.08 16.34
C GLU A 118 0.70 -14.55 15.87
N LYS A 119 -0.37 -15.23 16.28
CA LYS A 119 -0.65 -16.62 15.86
C LYS A 119 -0.93 -16.70 14.35
N ASP A 120 -1.73 -15.76 13.83
CA ASP A 120 -2.06 -15.69 12.40
C ASP A 120 -0.79 -15.41 11.59
N GLN A 121 0.01 -14.48 12.05
CA GLN A 121 1.27 -14.13 11.41
C GLN A 121 2.25 -15.31 11.37
N ASN A 122 2.30 -16.14 12.41
CA ASN A 122 3.12 -17.36 12.40
C ASN A 122 2.62 -18.43 11.41
N VAL A 123 1.30 -18.52 11.17
CA VAL A 123 0.76 -19.38 10.11
C VAL A 123 1.12 -18.83 8.73
N LEU A 124 0.98 -17.52 8.54
CA LEU A 124 1.32 -16.84 7.28
C LEU A 124 2.82 -16.91 6.98
N LEU A 125 3.67 -16.82 7.99
CA LEU A 125 5.11 -16.97 7.84
C LEU A 125 5.48 -18.26 7.12
N LYS A 126 4.86 -19.38 7.52
CA LYS A 126 5.09 -20.69 6.86
C LYS A 126 4.65 -20.67 5.38
N LEU A 127 3.56 -19.97 5.06
CA LEU A 127 3.10 -19.82 3.68
C LEU A 127 4.03 -18.95 2.84
N VAL A 128 4.57 -17.88 3.43
CA VAL A 128 5.52 -16.99 2.76
C VAL A 128 6.85 -17.70 2.49
N GLU A 129 7.29 -18.60 3.41
CA GLU A 129 8.55 -19.35 3.28
C GLU A 129 8.43 -20.58 2.38
N GLU A 130 7.40 -21.39 2.60
CA GLU A 130 7.29 -22.74 2.06
C GLU A 130 6.05 -22.92 1.18
N GLY A 131 5.33 -21.84 0.89
CA GLY A 131 4.12 -21.87 0.07
C GLY A 131 4.41 -22.20 -1.39
N PRO A 132 3.36 -22.53 -2.15
CA PRO A 132 3.49 -22.82 -3.58
C PRO A 132 4.07 -21.63 -4.34
N ALA A 133 4.91 -21.90 -5.34
CA ALA A 133 5.56 -20.85 -6.14
C ALA A 133 4.59 -19.92 -6.87
N TYR A 134 3.33 -20.33 -7.03
CA TYR A 134 2.28 -19.49 -7.61
C TYR A 134 1.52 -18.65 -6.59
N ALA A 135 1.69 -18.87 -5.28
CA ALA A 135 1.04 -18.06 -4.26
C ALA A 135 1.80 -16.73 -4.05
N ALA A 136 1.07 -15.65 -3.80
CA ALA A 136 1.62 -14.35 -3.47
C ALA A 136 0.84 -13.70 -2.33
N PHE A 137 1.56 -12.98 -1.44
CA PHE A 137 1.03 -12.42 -0.21
C PHE A 137 1.39 -10.94 -0.13
N PHE A 138 0.39 -10.08 -0.04
CA PHE A 138 0.53 -8.64 0.02
C PHE A 138 -0.03 -8.11 1.33
N PHE A 139 0.81 -7.46 2.09
CA PHE A 139 0.51 -6.94 3.43
C PHE A 139 0.43 -5.42 3.38
N CYS A 140 -0.74 -4.85 3.69
CA CYS A 140 -0.92 -3.40 3.80
C CYS A 140 -0.85 -3.00 5.27
N ALA A 141 0.13 -2.20 5.64
CA ALA A 141 0.32 -1.69 6.98
C ALA A 141 0.89 -0.28 6.94
N GLU A 142 0.28 0.68 7.62
CA GLU A 142 0.83 2.03 7.70
C GLU A 142 2.21 2.01 8.34
N ASN A 143 2.30 1.35 9.49
CA ASN A 143 3.56 1.06 10.15
C ASN A 143 3.88 -0.44 10.01
N PRO A 144 4.94 -0.82 9.30
CA PRO A 144 5.29 -2.23 9.13
C PRO A 144 5.68 -2.93 10.44
N ALA A 145 5.88 -2.18 11.53
CA ALA A 145 6.20 -2.76 12.85
C ALA A 145 5.04 -3.57 13.46
N VAL A 146 3.82 -3.46 12.93
CA VAL A 146 2.69 -4.34 13.31
C VAL A 146 2.90 -5.79 12.85
N LEU A 147 3.77 -5.99 11.85
CA LEU A 147 4.14 -7.31 11.38
C LEU A 147 5.40 -7.81 12.12
N LEU A 148 5.42 -9.11 12.42
CA LEU A 148 6.57 -9.78 13.00
C LEU A 148 7.82 -9.56 12.14
N GLN A 149 8.96 -9.39 12.79
CA GLN A 149 10.22 -9.21 12.08
C GLN A 149 10.56 -10.38 11.16
N THR A 150 10.11 -11.57 11.50
CA THR A 150 10.27 -12.79 10.70
C THR A 150 9.52 -12.71 9.36
N ILE A 151 8.32 -12.12 9.32
CA ILE A 151 7.59 -11.83 8.07
C ILE A 151 8.30 -10.72 7.30
N ARG A 152 8.63 -9.63 8.00
CA ARG A 152 9.26 -8.44 7.38
C ARG A 152 10.58 -8.77 6.69
N SER A 153 11.38 -9.67 7.26
CA SER A 153 12.66 -10.07 6.67
C SER A 153 12.53 -10.88 5.37
N ARG A 154 11.33 -11.39 5.05
CA ARG A 154 11.03 -12.21 3.87
C ARG A 154 10.21 -11.49 2.81
N CYS A 155 9.73 -10.31 3.14
CA CYS A 155 8.95 -9.48 2.25
C CYS A 155 9.78 -8.33 1.68
N VAL A 156 9.46 -7.91 0.47
CA VAL A 156 9.99 -6.66 -0.09
C VAL A 156 9.05 -5.53 0.31
N GLU A 157 9.58 -4.52 0.99
CA GLU A 157 8.80 -3.36 1.39
C GLU A 157 8.72 -2.34 0.26
N VAL A 158 7.49 -1.91 -0.03
CA VAL A 158 7.16 -0.81 -0.95
C VAL A 158 6.59 0.32 -0.11
N LYS A 159 7.43 1.30 0.22
CA LYS A 159 7.03 2.46 1.00
C LYS A 159 6.28 3.46 0.11
N LEU A 160 5.10 3.86 0.57
CA LEU A 160 4.22 4.83 -0.08
C LEU A 160 4.28 6.14 0.67
N SER A 161 4.50 7.21 -0.05
CA SER A 161 4.29 8.57 0.44
C SER A 161 2.85 8.99 0.19
N PRO A 162 2.31 9.96 0.94
CA PRO A 162 1.04 10.57 0.58
C PRO A 162 1.11 11.00 -0.88
N THR A 163 0.10 10.70 -1.65
CA THR A 163 -0.08 11.33 -2.96
C THR A 163 -0.36 12.80 -2.68
N VAL A 164 0.64 13.64 -2.86
CA VAL A 164 0.38 15.05 -3.09
C VAL A 164 -0.43 15.07 -4.39
N GLU A 165 -1.70 15.44 -4.31
CA GLU A 165 -2.47 15.71 -5.52
C GLU A 165 -1.71 16.80 -6.27
N GLU A 166 -1.09 16.43 -7.40
CA GLU A 166 -0.55 17.39 -8.35
C GLU A 166 -1.74 18.15 -8.94
N GLY A 167 -2.15 19.22 -8.25
CA GLY A 167 -3.33 19.99 -8.65
C GLY A 167 -3.84 20.95 -7.57
N GLY A 168 -3.53 20.72 -6.32
CA GLY A 168 -3.67 21.77 -5.32
C GLY A 168 -2.50 22.74 -5.49
N ALA A 169 -2.76 24.01 -5.79
CA ALA A 169 -1.76 25.04 -5.61
C ALA A 169 -1.17 24.83 -4.20
N PRO A 170 0.18 24.83 -4.05
CA PRO A 170 0.79 24.63 -2.74
C PRO A 170 0.14 25.61 -1.79
N ASP A 171 -0.39 25.09 -0.68
CA ASP A 171 -1.10 25.89 0.30
C ASP A 171 -0.22 27.12 0.57
N GLU A 172 -0.78 28.30 0.42
CA GLU A 172 -0.05 29.56 0.54
C GLU A 172 0.74 29.62 1.85
N LEU A 173 0.21 28.95 2.87
CA LEU A 173 0.86 28.71 4.17
C LEU A 173 2.10 27.80 4.08
N ALA A 174 2.07 26.75 3.27
CA ALA A 174 3.21 25.84 3.09
C ALA A 174 4.36 26.53 2.34
N LEU A 175 4.04 27.34 1.32
CA LEU A 175 5.00 28.18 0.63
C LEU A 175 5.60 29.27 1.53
N GLU A 176 4.76 29.90 2.37
CA GLU A 176 5.21 30.89 3.35
C GLU A 176 6.15 30.24 4.38
N LEU A 177 5.81 29.05 4.87
CA LEU A 177 6.65 28.26 5.79
C LEU A 177 7.99 27.87 5.15
N ALA A 178 7.98 27.36 3.91
CA ALA A 178 9.20 27.00 3.19
C ALA A 178 10.15 28.20 3.02
N ARG A 179 9.62 29.37 2.65
CA ARG A 179 10.40 30.62 2.57
C ARG A 179 10.97 31.05 3.92
N LEU A 180 10.18 30.92 5.00
CA LEU A 180 10.60 31.26 6.35
C LEU A 180 11.67 30.31 6.90
N ILE A 181 11.65 29.06 6.50
CA ILE A 181 12.69 28.07 6.85
C ILE A 181 14.00 28.43 6.11
N ALA A 182 13.92 28.74 4.81
CA ALA A 182 15.08 28.98 3.96
C ALA A 182 15.75 30.37 4.27
N GLU A 183 14.96 31.42 4.44
CA GLU A 183 15.46 32.81 4.46
C GLU A 183 14.97 33.63 5.68
N GLY A 184 14.08 33.06 6.51
CA GLY A 184 13.38 33.81 7.55
C GLY A 184 14.24 34.16 8.78
N SER A 185 14.08 35.36 9.26
CA SER A 185 14.64 35.82 10.54
C SER A 185 13.89 35.16 11.72
N ARG A 186 14.47 35.19 12.92
CA ARG A 186 13.82 34.70 14.15
C ARG A 186 12.49 35.42 14.42
N ALA A 187 12.41 36.71 14.10
CA ALA A 187 11.19 37.50 14.26
C ALA A 187 10.09 37.08 13.28
N SER A 188 10.43 36.83 12.01
CA SER A 188 9.50 36.42 10.98
C SER A 188 8.89 35.02 11.31
N ARG A 189 9.71 34.11 11.83
CA ARG A 189 9.24 32.78 12.28
C ARG A 189 8.30 32.86 13.48
N ALA A 190 8.57 33.75 14.44
CA ALA A 190 7.70 33.98 15.58
C ALA A 190 6.35 34.57 15.16
N ALA A 191 6.33 35.53 14.22
CA ALA A 191 5.13 36.13 13.67
C ALA A 191 4.27 35.09 12.94
N PHE A 192 4.88 34.17 12.19
CA PHE A 192 4.18 33.08 11.51
C PHE A 192 3.54 32.10 12.50
N LEU A 193 4.24 31.72 13.57
CA LEU A 193 3.67 30.87 14.62
C LEU A 193 2.47 31.52 15.31
N ALA A 194 2.51 32.81 15.59
CA ALA A 194 1.38 33.55 16.14
C ALA A 194 0.17 33.58 15.17
N LYS A 195 0.43 33.64 13.86
CA LYS A 195 -0.61 33.56 12.83
C LYS A 195 -1.29 32.17 12.82
N LEU A 196 -0.51 31.08 12.95
CA LEU A 196 -1.06 29.71 13.05
C LEU A 196 -1.92 29.51 14.29
N GLU A 197 -1.54 30.05 15.44
CA GLU A 197 -2.33 30.01 16.67
C GLU A 197 -3.68 30.72 16.52
N THR A 198 -3.70 31.87 15.83
CA THR A 198 -4.93 32.62 15.59
C THR A 198 -5.88 31.89 14.62
N GLN A 199 -5.37 31.10 13.71
CA GLN A 199 -6.15 30.32 12.74
C GLN A 199 -6.63 28.97 13.28
N LYS A 200 -6.34 28.61 14.55
CA LYS A 200 -6.72 27.35 15.20
C LYS A 200 -6.30 26.11 14.37
N VAL A 201 -5.12 26.17 13.76
CA VAL A 201 -4.56 25.06 12.99
C VAL A 201 -4.39 23.83 13.88
N THR A 202 -4.92 22.69 13.46
CA THR A 202 -4.83 21.44 14.23
C THR A 202 -3.46 20.79 14.07
N ARG A 203 -3.18 19.77 14.90
CA ARG A 203 -1.92 19.01 14.82
C ARG A 203 -1.76 18.28 13.49
N ASP A 204 -2.86 17.83 12.90
CA ASP A 204 -2.89 17.11 11.61
C ASP A 204 -2.64 18.09 10.47
N ASP A 205 -3.18 19.31 10.53
CA ASP A 205 -2.90 20.37 9.56
C ASP A 205 -1.43 20.79 9.59
N LEU A 206 -0.80 20.82 10.77
CA LEU A 206 0.62 21.11 10.92
C LEU A 206 1.49 20.01 10.31
N SER A 207 1.12 18.75 10.46
CA SER A 207 1.83 17.61 9.85
C SER A 207 1.81 17.72 8.33
N SER A 208 0.65 18.03 7.74
CA SER A 208 0.47 18.22 6.29
C SER A 208 1.30 19.42 5.77
N LEU A 209 1.35 20.52 6.53
CA LEU A 209 2.17 21.70 6.22
C LEU A 209 3.68 21.37 6.14
N PHE A 210 4.18 20.56 7.09
CA PHE A 210 5.59 20.15 7.09
C PHE A 210 5.93 19.14 5.99
N GLU A 211 4.98 18.30 5.58
CA GLU A 211 5.16 17.37 4.46
C GLU A 211 5.17 18.09 3.11
N GLY A 212 4.38 19.16 2.94
CA GLY A 212 4.33 19.99 1.73
C GLY A 212 5.57 20.87 1.51
N THR A 213 6.46 21.00 2.51
CA THR A 213 7.70 21.80 2.44
C THR A 213 8.95 20.99 2.06
N ARG A 214 8.84 19.69 1.82
CA ARG A 214 9.91 18.82 1.34
C ARG A 214 9.86 18.65 -0.16
#